data_585d492097379936a79fb0d8fdcdd787
#
_entry.id   585d492097379936a79fb0d8fdcdd787
#
_cell.length_a   1.000
_cell.length_b   1.000
_cell.length_c   1.000
_cell.angle_alpha   90.00
_cell.angle_beta   90.00
_cell.angle_gamma   90.00
#
_symmetry.space_group_name_H-M   'P 1'
#
loop_
_entity.id
_entity.type
_entity.pdbx_description
1 polymer ?
#
loop_
_entity_poly.entity_id
_entity_poly.type
_entity_poly.pdbx_seq_one_letter_code
_entity_poly.pdbx_strand_id
1 'polypeptide(L)'
;MKTYKILIPVFNDWESLLILLNNIHALKINNLARIKILIIDDCSSEILNKKIEFDSFEDIEIIKNIKNIGHGKSIANSINYLSKKNDFDYLIVMDGDGEDRPEEVKDLILKSIDLPSITITANRIKRSESKFFKLSYHLHKILTLVLSGYSIKFGNFMCIPKKDLNLITSNKNLFASFSGTVAKFIINKTCIPSIRGVRYCGPTKMSFLKLIRHSLLIISVFRKETAIRLSILFSIYTTLIFYFLKNAFLLLILPFAVINILIIFTLFILYEKNSS
;
A
#
# COMPACT_ATOMS: atom_id res chain seq x y z
N MET A 1 18.32 -19.04 11.68
CA MET A 1 17.99 -18.35 10.41
C MET A 1 16.51 -17.94 10.47
N LYS A 2 16.19 -16.71 10.10
CA LYS A 2 14.81 -16.19 10.16
C LYS A 2 13.98 -16.65 8.95
N THR A 3 12.68 -16.81 9.16
CA THR A 3 11.72 -17.21 8.12
C THR A 3 10.94 -15.99 7.64
N TYR A 4 10.94 -15.77 6.32
CA TYR A 4 10.21 -14.69 5.66
C TYR A 4 9.06 -15.28 4.84
N LYS A 5 7.84 -14.82 5.07
CA LYS A 5 6.69 -15.14 4.22
C LYS A 5 6.51 -14.00 3.22
N ILE A 6 6.57 -14.29 1.92
CA ILE A 6 6.35 -13.30 0.86
C ILE A 6 4.90 -13.44 0.39
N LEU A 7 4.11 -12.39 0.57
CA LEU A 7 2.71 -12.31 0.15
C LEU A 7 2.63 -11.62 -1.21
N ILE A 8 2.06 -12.32 -2.19
CA ILE A 8 1.96 -11.85 -3.58
C ILE A 8 0.50 -12.00 -4.05
N PRO A 9 -0.26 -10.90 -4.21
CA PRO A 9 -1.58 -10.94 -4.82
C PRO A 9 -1.48 -11.08 -6.35
N VAL A 10 -2.36 -11.90 -6.93
CA VAL A 10 -2.45 -12.13 -8.37
C VAL A 10 -3.90 -12.06 -8.84
N PHE A 11 -4.12 -11.52 -10.05
CA PHE A 11 -5.40 -11.54 -10.76
C PHE A 11 -5.16 -11.53 -12.26
N ASN A 12 -5.43 -12.66 -12.94
CA ASN A 12 -5.22 -12.84 -14.38
C ASN A 12 -3.83 -12.34 -14.83
N ASP A 13 -2.77 -12.83 -14.14
CA ASP A 13 -1.39 -12.38 -14.36
C ASP A 13 -0.37 -13.44 -13.91
N TRP A 14 -0.69 -14.69 -14.19
CA TRP A 14 0.12 -15.84 -13.80
C TRP A 14 1.50 -15.84 -14.47
N GLU A 15 1.59 -15.36 -15.71
CA GLU A 15 2.85 -15.28 -16.46
C GLU A 15 3.83 -14.33 -15.75
N SER A 16 3.39 -13.12 -15.38
CA SER A 16 4.22 -12.17 -14.61
C SER A 16 4.64 -12.75 -13.27
N LEU A 17 3.72 -13.43 -12.56
CA LEU A 17 4.02 -14.08 -11.29
C LEU A 17 5.10 -15.14 -11.42
N LEU A 18 5.03 -16.01 -12.45
CA LEU A 18 6.04 -17.05 -12.68
C LEU A 18 7.43 -16.45 -12.97
N ILE A 19 7.49 -15.38 -13.75
CA ILE A 19 8.74 -14.63 -13.99
C ILE A 19 9.28 -14.06 -12.66
N LEU A 20 8.41 -13.46 -11.84
CA LEU A 20 8.80 -12.92 -10.53
C LEU A 20 9.38 -14.02 -9.63
N LEU A 21 8.69 -15.17 -9.50
CA LEU A 21 9.15 -16.28 -8.67
C LEU A 21 10.49 -16.85 -9.15
N ASN A 22 10.68 -16.97 -10.47
CA ASN A 22 11.98 -17.36 -11.04
C ASN A 22 13.09 -16.36 -10.67
N ASN A 23 12.80 -15.07 -10.74
CA ASN A 23 13.77 -14.05 -10.39
C ASN A 23 14.11 -14.05 -8.89
N ILE A 24 13.13 -14.26 -8.00
CA ILE A 24 13.37 -14.42 -6.56
C ILE A 24 14.19 -15.69 -6.28
N HIS A 25 13.86 -16.80 -6.94
CA HIS A 25 14.63 -18.05 -6.86
C HIS A 25 16.09 -17.85 -7.27
N ALA A 26 16.33 -17.10 -8.36
CA ALA A 26 17.67 -16.81 -8.87
C ALA A 26 18.53 -15.96 -7.92
N LEU A 27 17.96 -15.27 -6.94
CA LEU A 27 18.71 -14.48 -5.95
C LEU A 27 19.56 -15.33 -5.00
N LYS A 28 19.28 -16.65 -4.91
CA LYS A 28 20.01 -17.61 -4.05
C LYS A 28 20.18 -17.12 -2.60
N ILE A 29 19.09 -16.60 -2.02
CA ILE A 29 19.09 -16.01 -0.67
C ILE A 29 18.89 -17.05 0.46
N ASN A 30 18.90 -18.34 0.14
CA ASN A 30 18.67 -19.45 1.10
C ASN A 30 19.72 -19.49 2.22
N ASN A 31 20.92 -18.95 1.97
CA ASN A 31 21.97 -18.79 2.98
C ASN A 31 21.70 -17.63 3.98
N LEU A 32 20.80 -16.73 3.65
CA LEU A 32 20.43 -15.57 4.46
C LEU A 32 19.13 -15.80 5.24
N ALA A 33 18.14 -16.44 4.58
CA ALA A 33 16.79 -16.55 5.09
C ALA A 33 16.07 -17.79 4.57
N ARG A 34 15.12 -18.31 5.34
CA ARG A 34 14.14 -19.30 4.85
C ARG A 34 12.99 -18.53 4.22
N ILE A 35 12.62 -18.89 2.99
CA ILE A 35 11.59 -18.19 2.22
C ILE A 35 10.37 -19.08 2.08
N LYS A 36 9.22 -18.57 2.48
CA LYS A 36 7.88 -19.13 2.21
C LYS A 36 7.10 -18.16 1.33
N ILE A 37 6.36 -18.66 0.38
CA ILE A 37 5.55 -17.86 -0.53
C ILE A 37 4.07 -18.07 -0.21
N LEU A 38 3.30 -16.99 -0.15
CA LEU A 38 1.84 -17.02 -0.13
C LEU A 38 1.32 -16.25 -1.34
N ILE A 39 0.67 -16.95 -2.25
CA ILE A 39 0.03 -16.38 -3.43
C ILE A 39 -1.46 -16.25 -3.14
N ILE A 40 -2.02 -15.05 -3.32
CA ILE A 40 -3.46 -14.83 -3.22
C ILE A 40 -4.03 -14.59 -4.60
N ASP A 41 -4.75 -15.58 -5.11
CA ASP A 41 -5.51 -15.45 -6.36
C ASP A 41 -6.84 -14.76 -6.10
N ASP A 42 -6.97 -13.52 -6.59
CA ASP A 42 -8.19 -12.72 -6.45
C ASP A 42 -9.30 -13.15 -7.43
N CYS A 43 -9.55 -14.46 -7.49
CA CYS A 43 -10.55 -15.09 -8.37
C CYS A 43 -10.22 -14.91 -9.85
N SER A 44 -9.00 -15.30 -10.26
CA SER A 44 -8.63 -15.31 -11.68
C SER A 44 -9.55 -16.24 -12.48
N SER A 45 -9.92 -15.81 -13.69
CA SER A 45 -10.58 -16.62 -14.70
C SER A 45 -9.60 -17.53 -15.44
N GLU A 46 -8.34 -17.12 -15.51
CA GLU A 46 -7.25 -17.92 -16.06
C GLU A 46 -6.80 -18.96 -15.03
N ILE A 47 -6.63 -20.20 -15.49
CA ILE A 47 -6.19 -21.30 -14.64
C ILE A 47 -4.67 -21.43 -14.76
N LEU A 48 -4.01 -21.55 -13.61
CA LEU A 48 -2.59 -21.92 -13.58
C LEU A 48 -2.44 -23.40 -13.93
N ASN A 49 -2.00 -23.70 -15.17
CA ASN A 49 -1.88 -25.06 -15.69
C ASN A 49 -0.53 -25.74 -15.32
N LYS A 50 0.31 -25.07 -14.50
CA LYS A 50 1.61 -25.58 -14.10
C LYS A 50 1.71 -25.63 -12.59
N LYS A 51 2.29 -26.71 -12.07
CA LYS A 51 2.69 -26.78 -10.67
C LYS A 51 3.86 -25.81 -10.45
N ILE A 52 3.78 -25.00 -9.39
CA ILE A 52 4.85 -24.09 -9.01
C ILE A 52 5.75 -24.83 -8.01
N GLU A 53 6.95 -25.14 -8.42
CA GLU A 53 7.95 -25.82 -7.57
C GLU A 53 9.30 -25.13 -7.72
N PHE A 54 9.89 -24.76 -6.60
CA PHE A 54 11.21 -24.17 -6.52
C PHE A 54 11.89 -24.66 -5.25
N ASP A 55 13.05 -25.25 -5.38
CA ASP A 55 13.86 -25.79 -4.26
C ASP A 55 14.40 -24.72 -3.32
N SER A 56 14.39 -23.46 -3.75
CA SER A 56 14.79 -22.33 -2.89
C SER A 56 13.71 -21.85 -1.93
N PHE A 57 12.46 -22.29 -2.11
CA PHE A 57 11.36 -21.93 -1.23
C PHE A 57 11.00 -23.11 -0.34
N GLU A 58 10.91 -22.85 0.97
CA GLU A 58 10.54 -23.86 1.95
C GLU A 58 9.08 -24.31 1.78
N ASP A 59 8.21 -23.39 1.31
CA ASP A 59 6.79 -23.64 1.10
C ASP A 59 6.19 -22.64 0.09
N ILE A 60 5.24 -23.11 -0.72
CA ILE A 60 4.45 -22.28 -1.63
C ILE A 60 2.98 -22.60 -1.44
N GLU A 61 2.25 -21.67 -0.81
CA GLU A 61 0.82 -21.77 -0.57
C GLU A 61 0.05 -20.88 -1.54
N ILE A 62 -1.03 -21.40 -2.16
CA ILE A 62 -1.92 -20.64 -3.02
C ILE A 62 -3.31 -20.64 -2.40
N ILE A 63 -3.85 -19.46 -2.12
CA ILE A 63 -5.22 -19.29 -1.64
C ILE A 63 -6.01 -18.54 -2.71
N LYS A 64 -7.15 -19.09 -3.12
CA LYS A 64 -8.05 -18.47 -4.10
C LYS A 64 -9.25 -17.82 -3.40
N ASN A 65 -9.49 -16.55 -3.69
CA ASN A 65 -10.72 -15.88 -3.27
C ASN A 65 -11.94 -16.46 -4.02
N ILE A 66 -13.08 -16.56 -3.34
CA ILE A 66 -14.34 -17.05 -3.94
C ILE A 66 -14.84 -16.10 -5.03
N LYS A 67 -14.56 -14.80 -4.88
CA LYS A 67 -14.90 -13.72 -5.83
C LYS A 67 -13.77 -12.70 -5.90
N ASN A 68 -13.72 -11.93 -6.98
CA ASN A 68 -12.80 -10.79 -7.06
C ASN A 68 -13.24 -9.71 -6.06
N ILE A 69 -12.41 -9.45 -5.07
CA ILE A 69 -12.62 -8.46 -4.00
C ILE A 69 -11.71 -7.24 -4.17
N GLY A 70 -10.78 -7.31 -5.10
CA GLY A 70 -9.82 -6.27 -5.44
C GLY A 70 -8.52 -6.36 -4.63
N HIS A 71 -7.44 -5.93 -5.26
CA HIS A 71 -6.06 -6.03 -4.78
C HIS A 71 -5.87 -5.63 -3.30
N GLY A 72 -6.38 -4.46 -2.89
CA GLY A 72 -6.22 -3.96 -1.51
C GLY A 72 -6.91 -4.84 -0.46
N LYS A 73 -8.14 -5.32 -0.74
CA LYS A 73 -8.86 -6.21 0.17
C LYS A 73 -8.23 -7.61 0.19
N SER A 74 -7.70 -8.08 -0.92
CA SER A 74 -6.97 -9.36 -0.99
C SER A 74 -5.73 -9.33 -0.10
N ILE A 75 -4.94 -8.25 -0.14
CA ILE A 75 -3.80 -8.05 0.78
C ILE A 75 -4.29 -8.00 2.24
N ALA A 76 -5.35 -7.23 2.55
CA ALA A 76 -5.85 -7.07 3.92
C ALA A 76 -6.32 -8.39 4.52
N ASN A 77 -7.10 -9.18 3.77
CA ASN A 77 -7.56 -10.50 4.19
C ASN A 77 -6.39 -11.47 4.44
N SER A 78 -5.40 -11.43 3.54
CA SER A 78 -4.22 -12.27 3.67
C SER A 78 -3.37 -11.92 4.88
N ILE A 79 -3.21 -10.63 5.19
CA ILE A 79 -2.52 -10.18 6.40
C ILE A 79 -3.28 -10.63 7.65
N ASN A 80 -4.62 -10.53 7.67
CA ASN A 80 -5.44 -11.05 8.77
C ASN A 80 -5.30 -12.58 8.92
N TYR A 81 -5.25 -13.32 7.83
CA TYR A 81 -5.00 -14.76 7.86
C TYR A 81 -3.60 -15.06 8.43
N LEU A 82 -2.57 -14.38 7.92
CA LEU A 82 -1.18 -14.57 8.34
C LEU A 82 -0.92 -14.13 9.78
N SER A 83 -1.64 -13.15 10.30
CA SER A 83 -1.47 -12.70 11.69
C SER A 83 -1.73 -13.81 12.71
N LYS A 84 -2.57 -14.79 12.35
CA LYS A 84 -2.91 -15.97 13.19
C LYS A 84 -1.93 -17.14 13.03
N LYS A 85 -1.01 -17.08 12.04
CA LYS A 85 0.02 -18.11 11.81
C LYS A 85 1.28 -17.79 12.61
N ASN A 86 2.03 -18.80 13.02
CA ASN A 86 3.27 -18.65 13.80
C ASN A 86 4.49 -19.29 13.11
N ASP A 87 4.40 -19.51 11.79
CA ASP A 87 5.38 -20.23 10.99
C ASP A 87 6.33 -19.32 10.22
N PHE A 88 6.39 -18.02 10.54
CA PHE A 88 7.32 -17.04 9.97
C PHE A 88 7.64 -15.92 10.98
N ASP A 89 8.79 -15.25 10.79
CA ASP A 89 9.26 -14.12 11.60
C ASP A 89 8.91 -12.76 10.97
N TYR A 90 8.96 -12.69 9.64
CA TYR A 90 8.73 -11.46 8.87
C TYR A 90 7.77 -11.70 7.70
N LEU A 91 6.94 -10.72 7.41
CA LEU A 91 6.09 -10.67 6.23
C LEU A 91 6.67 -9.67 5.24
N ILE A 92 6.92 -10.09 3.98
CA ILE A 92 7.18 -9.20 2.86
C ILE A 92 5.92 -9.17 2.00
N VAL A 93 5.40 -7.98 1.71
CA VAL A 93 4.29 -7.80 0.77
C VAL A 93 4.86 -7.17 -0.49
N MET A 94 4.57 -7.74 -1.66
CA MET A 94 5.00 -7.22 -2.96
C MET A 94 3.99 -7.52 -4.06
N ASP A 95 3.98 -6.69 -5.10
CA ASP A 95 3.14 -6.89 -6.28
C ASP A 95 3.75 -7.96 -7.20
N GLY A 96 2.89 -8.76 -7.87
CA GLY A 96 3.29 -9.92 -8.69
C GLY A 96 3.74 -9.58 -10.10
N ASP A 97 3.74 -8.30 -10.51
CA ASP A 97 3.88 -7.88 -11.90
C ASP A 97 5.29 -7.40 -12.30
N GLY A 98 6.24 -7.38 -11.37
CA GLY A 98 7.63 -6.95 -11.57
C GLY A 98 7.86 -5.45 -11.34
N GLU A 99 6.82 -4.65 -11.06
CA GLU A 99 7.01 -3.25 -10.70
C GLU A 99 7.70 -3.09 -9.34
N ASP A 100 7.46 -4.03 -8.39
CA ASP A 100 8.28 -4.22 -7.20
C ASP A 100 9.41 -5.19 -7.57
N ARG A 101 10.65 -4.72 -7.49
CA ARG A 101 11.80 -5.44 -8.04
C ARG A 101 12.23 -6.60 -7.14
N PRO A 102 12.40 -7.81 -7.70
CA PRO A 102 12.81 -8.98 -6.91
C PRO A 102 14.15 -8.80 -6.20
N GLU A 103 15.12 -8.06 -6.81
CA GLU A 103 16.42 -7.79 -6.20
C GLU A 103 16.29 -7.05 -4.87
N GLU A 104 15.31 -6.16 -4.75
CA GLU A 104 15.05 -5.39 -3.52
C GLU A 104 14.49 -6.25 -2.38
N VAL A 105 14.01 -7.49 -2.66
CA VAL A 105 13.67 -8.47 -1.61
C VAL A 105 14.89 -8.81 -0.77
N LYS A 106 16.06 -9.00 -1.42
CA LYS A 106 17.32 -9.22 -0.72
C LYS A 106 17.71 -8.03 0.16
N ASP A 107 17.52 -6.80 -0.35
CA ASP A 107 17.84 -5.57 0.40
C ASP A 107 16.92 -5.42 1.63
N LEU A 108 15.62 -5.75 1.51
CA LEU A 108 14.69 -5.78 2.63
C LEU A 108 15.11 -6.81 3.69
N ILE A 109 15.52 -8.02 3.28
CA ILE A 109 15.98 -9.08 4.18
C ILE A 109 17.27 -8.63 4.90
N LEU A 110 18.29 -8.17 4.18
CA LEU A 110 19.54 -7.68 4.77
C LEU A 110 19.29 -6.56 5.77
N LYS A 111 18.46 -5.57 5.39
CA LYS A 111 18.12 -4.47 6.28
C LYS A 111 17.36 -4.92 7.53
N SER A 112 16.52 -5.97 7.44
CA SER A 112 15.81 -6.53 8.59
C SER A 112 16.71 -7.35 9.52
N ILE A 113 17.81 -7.88 9.00
CA ILE A 113 18.86 -8.53 9.80
C ILE A 113 19.65 -7.47 10.57
N ASP A 114 20.01 -6.37 9.92
CA ASP A 114 20.73 -5.25 10.55
C ASP A 114 19.89 -4.54 11.62
N LEU A 115 18.58 -4.39 11.36
CA LEU A 115 17.64 -3.68 12.22
C LEU A 115 16.47 -4.62 12.61
N PRO A 116 16.69 -5.58 13.49
CA PRO A 116 15.68 -6.55 13.85
C PRO A 116 14.48 -5.88 14.51
N SER A 117 13.31 -6.42 14.22
CA SER A 117 12.04 -5.93 14.80
C SER A 117 11.60 -4.52 14.38
N ILE A 118 12.16 -3.98 13.28
CA ILE A 118 11.73 -2.71 12.68
C ILE A 118 11.07 -2.98 11.33
N THR A 119 9.94 -2.34 11.07
CA THR A 119 9.28 -2.38 9.75
C THR A 119 10.11 -1.60 8.72
N ILE A 120 10.37 -2.20 7.56
CA ILE A 120 11.20 -1.63 6.49
C ILE A 120 10.35 -1.42 5.26
N THR A 121 10.21 -0.17 4.81
CA THR A 121 9.43 0.21 3.62
C THR A 121 10.35 0.44 2.42
N ALA A 122 9.88 0.06 1.23
CA ALA A 122 10.57 0.39 -0.02
C ALA A 122 10.12 1.77 -0.52
N ASN A 123 10.96 2.79 -0.29
CA ASN A 123 10.64 4.18 -0.65
C ASN A 123 11.00 4.45 -2.11
N ARG A 124 10.00 4.72 -2.93
CA ARG A 124 10.17 4.98 -4.37
C ARG A 124 10.92 6.28 -4.62
N ILE A 125 12.20 6.18 -5.09
CA ILE A 125 13.09 7.31 -5.39
C ILE A 125 13.12 7.68 -6.87
N LYS A 126 12.82 6.74 -7.77
CA LYS A 126 12.82 6.94 -9.22
C LYS A 126 11.53 6.42 -9.86
N ARG A 127 11.01 7.14 -10.85
CA ARG A 127 9.84 6.76 -11.64
C ARG A 127 10.13 6.96 -13.12
N SER A 128 9.81 5.94 -13.91
CA SER A 128 9.95 5.94 -15.38
C SER A 128 8.74 6.54 -16.11
N GLU A 129 7.77 7.11 -15.38
CA GLU A 129 6.48 7.55 -15.91
C GLU A 129 6.56 8.89 -16.68
N SER A 130 5.52 9.17 -17.49
CA SER A 130 5.39 10.41 -18.26
C SER A 130 5.34 11.65 -17.36
N LYS A 131 5.62 12.85 -17.94
CA LYS A 131 5.59 14.13 -17.22
C LYS A 131 4.25 14.40 -16.53
N PHE A 132 3.13 14.03 -17.16
CA PHE A 132 1.78 14.18 -16.60
C PHE A 132 1.59 13.34 -15.32
N PHE A 133 2.00 12.07 -15.32
CA PHE A 133 1.93 11.22 -14.13
C PHE A 133 2.85 11.70 -13.01
N LYS A 134 4.03 12.23 -13.34
CA LYS A 134 4.93 12.84 -12.35
C LYS A 134 4.29 14.04 -11.65
N LEU A 135 3.65 14.93 -12.44
CA LEU A 135 2.92 16.09 -11.89
C LEU A 135 1.76 15.66 -10.99
N SER A 136 0.92 14.73 -11.48
CA SER A 136 -0.21 14.18 -10.71
C SER A 136 0.24 13.53 -9.39
N TYR A 137 1.39 12.86 -9.42
CA TYR A 137 1.98 12.30 -8.20
C TYR A 137 2.47 13.36 -7.22
N HIS A 138 3.11 14.42 -7.72
CA HIS A 138 3.52 15.54 -6.85
C HIS A 138 2.32 16.20 -6.20
N LEU A 139 1.25 16.45 -6.96
CA LEU A 139 0.01 17.00 -6.44
C LEU A 139 -0.62 16.06 -5.40
N HIS A 140 -0.69 14.76 -5.69
CA HIS A 140 -1.15 13.77 -4.73
C HIS A 140 -0.33 13.78 -3.43
N LYS A 141 1.00 13.85 -3.52
CA LYS A 141 1.88 13.87 -2.36
C LYS A 141 1.66 15.13 -1.49
N ILE A 142 1.51 16.29 -2.12
CA ILE A 142 1.21 17.55 -1.42
C ILE A 142 -0.17 17.46 -0.75
N LEU A 143 -1.19 17.04 -1.48
CA LEU A 143 -2.54 16.86 -0.95
C LEU A 143 -2.56 15.86 0.23
N THR A 144 -1.89 14.73 0.10
CA THR A 144 -1.80 13.75 1.19
C THR A 144 -1.12 14.37 2.41
N LEU A 145 -0.02 15.10 2.24
CA LEU A 145 0.68 15.75 3.34
C LEU A 145 -0.19 16.83 4.01
N VAL A 146 -0.83 17.69 3.23
CA VAL A 146 -1.70 18.78 3.77
C VAL A 146 -2.90 18.20 4.50
N LEU A 147 -3.58 17.23 3.88
CA LEU A 147 -4.81 16.66 4.43
C LEU A 147 -4.54 15.68 5.59
N SER A 148 -3.59 14.77 5.46
CA SER A 148 -3.32 13.77 6.48
C SER A 148 -2.28 14.20 7.52
N GLY A 149 -1.34 15.06 7.14
CA GLY A 149 -0.16 15.39 7.94
C GLY A 149 0.99 14.39 7.81
N TYR A 150 0.85 13.36 6.94
CA TYR A 150 1.83 12.30 6.79
C TYR A 150 2.45 12.31 5.39
N SER A 151 3.77 12.22 5.32
CA SER A 151 4.50 12.05 4.06
C SER A 151 4.68 10.57 3.76
N ILE A 152 3.81 10.02 2.89
CA ILE A 152 3.85 8.60 2.51
C ILE A 152 4.63 8.49 1.19
N LYS A 153 5.81 7.85 1.23
CA LYS A 153 6.71 7.69 0.07
C LYS A 153 6.80 6.24 -0.42
N PHE A 154 6.04 5.33 0.18
CA PHE A 154 6.04 3.90 -0.10
C PHE A 154 4.63 3.40 -0.51
N GLY A 155 4.60 2.28 -1.21
CA GLY A 155 3.39 1.52 -1.54
C GLY A 155 3.19 0.33 -0.61
N ASN A 156 2.82 -0.81 -1.20
CA ASN A 156 2.64 -2.05 -0.45
C ASN A 156 3.95 -2.82 -0.24
N PHE A 157 5.00 -2.51 -1.00
CA PHE A 157 6.27 -3.21 -0.92
C PHE A 157 7.02 -2.83 0.36
N MET A 158 7.10 -3.78 1.28
CA MET A 158 7.74 -3.61 2.58
C MET A 158 7.97 -4.95 3.30
N CYS A 159 8.86 -4.94 4.27
CA CYS A 159 9.13 -6.05 5.18
C CYS A 159 8.65 -5.68 6.60
N ILE A 160 7.75 -6.47 7.16
CA ILE A 160 7.10 -6.21 8.45
C ILE A 160 7.42 -7.36 9.41
N PRO A 161 7.97 -7.09 10.60
CA PRO A 161 8.15 -8.10 11.63
C PRO A 161 6.78 -8.60 12.14
N LYS A 162 6.69 -9.89 12.45
CA LYS A 162 5.46 -10.56 12.91
C LYS A 162 4.73 -9.80 14.01
N LYS A 163 5.47 -9.24 14.98
CA LYS A 163 4.89 -8.48 16.09
C LYS A 163 4.07 -7.26 15.65
N ASP A 164 4.45 -6.61 14.54
CA ASP A 164 3.78 -5.41 14.05
C ASP A 164 2.48 -5.75 13.29
N LEU A 165 2.28 -7.02 12.88
CA LEU A 165 1.03 -7.44 12.22
C LEU A 165 -0.18 -7.25 13.13
N ASN A 166 -0.06 -7.49 14.42
CA ASN A 166 -1.16 -7.31 15.36
C ASN A 166 -1.60 -5.84 15.45
N LEU A 167 -0.66 -4.89 15.32
CA LEU A 167 -0.96 -3.46 15.34
C LEU A 167 -1.79 -3.03 14.12
N ILE A 168 -1.54 -3.63 12.96
CA ILE A 168 -2.29 -3.30 11.73
C ILE A 168 -3.58 -4.10 11.61
N THR A 169 -3.63 -5.36 12.03
CA THR A 169 -4.83 -6.20 11.91
C THR A 169 -5.92 -5.85 12.91
N SER A 170 -5.56 -5.29 14.08
CA SER A 170 -6.54 -4.77 15.05
C SER A 170 -7.31 -3.54 14.52
N ASN A 171 -6.88 -2.97 13.39
CA ASN A 171 -7.44 -1.77 12.82
C ASN A 171 -8.22 -2.04 11.52
N LYS A 172 -9.50 -1.69 11.47
CA LYS A 172 -10.31 -1.72 10.24
C LYS A 172 -9.73 -0.87 9.11
N ASN A 173 -8.85 0.09 9.41
CA ASN A 173 -8.13 0.90 8.42
C ASN A 173 -7.34 0.06 7.40
N LEU A 174 -6.92 -1.17 7.79
CA LEU A 174 -6.21 -2.11 6.92
C LEU A 174 -6.98 -2.38 5.61
N PHE A 175 -8.30 -2.48 5.69
CA PHE A 175 -9.16 -2.72 4.52
C PHE A 175 -9.32 -1.49 3.61
N ALA A 176 -9.17 -0.29 4.16
CA ALA A 176 -9.18 0.94 3.36
C ALA A 176 -7.84 1.12 2.63
N SER A 177 -6.72 0.97 3.34
CA SER A 177 -5.37 1.05 2.75
C SER A 177 -4.33 0.41 3.66
N PHE A 178 -3.63 -0.60 3.16
CA PHE A 178 -2.53 -1.24 3.87
C PHE A 178 -1.38 -0.25 4.12
N SER A 179 -0.87 0.41 3.07
CA SER A 179 0.22 1.39 3.20
C SER A 179 -0.16 2.59 4.10
N GLY A 180 -1.41 3.07 4.01
CA GLY A 180 -1.94 4.11 4.89
C GLY A 180 -1.97 3.66 6.36
N THR A 181 -2.38 2.42 6.61
CA THR A 181 -2.42 1.84 7.97
C THR A 181 -1.01 1.71 8.56
N VAL A 182 -0.07 1.19 7.78
CA VAL A 182 1.35 1.12 8.20
C VAL A 182 1.90 2.52 8.48
N ALA A 183 1.60 3.51 7.62
CA ALA A 183 2.04 4.88 7.81
C ALA A 183 1.55 5.47 9.14
N LYS A 184 0.31 5.17 9.53
CA LYS A 184 -0.37 5.72 10.70
C LYS A 184 0.01 5.01 12.01
N PHE A 185 0.06 3.67 12.00
CA PHE A 185 0.13 2.88 13.24
C PHE A 185 1.51 2.31 13.53
N ILE A 186 2.39 2.16 12.53
CA ILE A 186 3.75 1.73 12.76
C ILE A 186 4.66 2.95 12.91
N ILE A 187 5.06 3.21 14.17
CA ILE A 187 5.92 4.36 14.50
C ILE A 187 7.37 4.05 14.12
N ASN A 188 7.88 2.90 14.58
CA ASN A 188 9.26 2.47 14.36
C ASN A 188 9.39 1.81 12.97
N LYS A 189 9.67 2.62 11.97
CA LYS A 189 9.92 2.17 10.61
C LYS A 189 11.10 2.89 9.98
N THR A 190 11.80 2.17 9.13
CA THR A 190 12.88 2.69 8.29
C THR A 190 12.58 2.38 6.83
N CYS A 191 13.48 2.73 5.94
CA CYS A 191 13.28 2.46 4.52
C CYS A 191 14.56 2.02 3.82
N ILE A 192 14.35 1.35 2.69
CA ILE A 192 15.35 1.22 1.63
C ILE A 192 14.96 2.12 0.45
N PRO A 193 15.92 2.61 -0.35
CA PRO A 193 15.62 3.25 -1.62
C PRO A 193 15.08 2.18 -2.59
N SER A 194 14.00 2.50 -3.32
CA SER A 194 13.38 1.59 -4.28
C SER A 194 13.22 2.26 -5.64
N ILE A 195 13.44 1.49 -6.70
CA ILE A 195 13.25 1.93 -8.08
C ILE A 195 12.10 1.10 -8.65
N ARG A 196 11.05 1.78 -9.13
CA ARG A 196 9.95 1.08 -9.77
C ARG A 196 10.44 0.34 -11.01
N GLY A 197 10.26 -0.97 -11.01
CA GLY A 197 10.55 -1.84 -12.14
C GLY A 197 9.60 -1.64 -13.31
N VAL A 198 9.88 -2.35 -14.40
CA VAL A 198 9.00 -2.44 -15.56
C VAL A 198 8.14 -3.68 -15.41
N ARG A 199 6.85 -3.56 -15.71
CA ARG A 199 5.93 -4.67 -15.71
C ARG A 199 6.40 -5.76 -16.68
N TYR A 200 6.36 -7.02 -16.26
CA TYR A 200 6.84 -8.14 -17.08
C TYR A 200 5.93 -8.42 -18.29
N CYS A 201 4.61 -8.46 -18.06
CA CYS A 201 3.66 -8.83 -19.11
C CYS A 201 2.51 -7.81 -19.18
N GLY A 202 2.12 -7.45 -20.41
CA GLY A 202 0.98 -6.61 -20.70
C GLY A 202 1.07 -5.15 -20.26
N PRO A 203 0.07 -4.34 -20.57
CA PRO A 203 0.02 -2.93 -20.20
C PRO A 203 -0.34 -2.74 -18.72
N THR A 204 -0.06 -1.55 -18.19
CA THR A 204 -0.48 -1.19 -16.83
C THR A 204 -2.00 -1.29 -16.67
N LYS A 205 -2.44 -1.97 -15.60
CA LYS A 205 -3.87 -2.11 -15.24
C LYS A 205 -4.39 -0.91 -14.42
N MET A 206 -3.51 0.09 -14.12
CA MET A 206 -3.84 1.27 -13.32
C MET A 206 -4.29 2.42 -14.21
N SER A 207 -5.59 2.73 -14.22
CA SER A 207 -6.12 3.93 -14.85
C SER A 207 -5.99 5.16 -13.94
N PHE A 208 -6.11 6.38 -14.51
CA PHE A 208 -6.06 7.62 -13.74
C PHE A 208 -7.14 7.69 -12.64
N LEU A 209 -8.37 7.26 -12.94
CA LEU A 209 -9.45 7.20 -11.95
C LEU A 209 -9.16 6.20 -10.81
N LYS A 210 -8.57 5.05 -11.13
CA LYS A 210 -8.12 4.08 -10.12
C LYS A 210 -7.03 4.68 -9.24
N LEU A 211 -6.11 5.48 -9.80
CA LEU A 211 -5.07 6.17 -9.04
C LEU A 211 -5.67 7.21 -8.07
N ILE A 212 -6.63 8.02 -8.52
CA ILE A 212 -7.35 8.97 -7.65
C ILE A 212 -8.07 8.22 -6.52
N ARG A 213 -8.83 7.17 -6.86
CA ARG A 213 -9.51 6.35 -5.84
C ARG A 213 -8.54 5.77 -4.83
N HIS A 214 -7.41 5.24 -5.28
CA HIS A 214 -6.36 4.71 -4.39
C HIS A 214 -5.82 5.80 -3.45
N SER A 215 -5.58 6.99 -3.97
CA SER A 215 -5.14 8.16 -3.19
C SER A 215 -6.16 8.55 -2.12
N LEU A 216 -7.45 8.60 -2.48
CA LEU A 216 -8.53 8.90 -1.54
C LEU A 216 -8.67 7.82 -0.46
N LEU A 217 -8.45 6.54 -0.80
CA LEU A 217 -8.45 5.45 0.17
C LEU A 217 -7.30 5.58 1.18
N ILE A 218 -6.11 5.99 0.75
CA ILE A 218 -5.01 6.30 1.66
C ILE A 218 -5.40 7.44 2.60
N ILE A 219 -5.93 8.54 2.07
CA ILE A 219 -6.33 9.71 2.87
C ILE A 219 -7.47 9.35 3.83
N SER A 220 -8.40 8.45 3.45
CA SER A 220 -9.52 8.04 4.29
C SER A 220 -9.10 7.34 5.60
N VAL A 221 -7.90 6.73 5.62
CA VAL A 221 -7.29 6.21 6.85
C VAL A 221 -7.07 7.33 7.87
N PHE A 222 -6.81 8.55 7.39
CA PHE A 222 -6.55 9.76 8.19
C PHE A 222 -7.75 10.69 8.27
N ARG A 223 -8.98 10.21 8.05
CA ARG A 223 -10.19 11.03 7.96
C ARG A 223 -10.42 11.96 9.15
N LYS A 224 -10.09 11.52 10.37
CA LYS A 224 -10.21 12.35 11.59
C LYS A 224 -9.20 13.51 11.57
N GLU A 225 -7.94 13.22 11.29
CA GLU A 225 -6.87 14.19 11.16
C GLU A 225 -7.16 15.18 10.02
N THR A 226 -7.67 14.67 8.89
CA THR A 226 -8.10 15.49 7.75
C THR A 226 -9.24 16.42 8.12
N ALA A 227 -10.26 15.94 8.84
CA ALA A 227 -11.38 16.76 9.29
C ALA A 227 -10.91 17.90 10.19
N ILE A 228 -10.04 17.62 11.17
CA ILE A 228 -9.47 18.64 12.07
C ILE A 228 -8.69 19.69 11.27
N ARG A 229 -7.81 19.27 10.34
CA ARG A 229 -7.02 20.19 9.51
C ARG A 229 -7.88 21.07 8.62
N LEU A 230 -8.88 20.48 7.97
CA LEU A 230 -9.82 21.22 7.15
C LEU A 230 -10.63 22.22 7.97
N SER A 231 -11.03 21.89 9.21
CA SER A 231 -11.71 22.82 10.13
C SER A 231 -10.82 23.99 10.52
N ILE A 232 -9.53 23.73 10.82
CA ILE A 232 -8.56 24.79 11.12
C ILE A 232 -8.36 25.71 9.90
N LEU A 233 -8.14 25.14 8.72
CA LEU A 233 -7.98 25.90 7.47
C LEU A 233 -9.23 26.71 7.15
N PHE A 234 -10.41 26.15 7.39
CA PHE A 234 -11.68 26.86 7.24
C PHE A 234 -11.79 28.06 8.19
N SER A 235 -11.43 27.88 9.47
CA SER A 235 -11.46 28.94 10.46
C SER A 235 -10.49 30.09 10.10
N ILE A 236 -9.28 29.77 9.66
CA ILE A 236 -8.30 30.76 9.18
C ILE A 236 -8.86 31.52 7.98
N TYR A 237 -9.37 30.77 6.98
CA TYR A 237 -9.95 31.36 5.77
C TYR A 237 -11.12 32.30 6.08
N THR A 238 -12.07 31.88 6.93
CA THR A 238 -13.21 32.69 7.32
C THR A 238 -12.80 33.98 8.04
N THR A 239 -11.81 33.90 8.93
CA THR A 239 -11.26 35.07 9.64
C THR A 239 -10.63 36.08 8.68
N LEU A 240 -9.82 35.58 7.71
CA LEU A 240 -9.19 36.45 6.70
C LEU A 240 -10.23 37.12 5.80
N ILE A 241 -11.22 36.37 5.30
CA ILE A 241 -12.29 36.94 4.48
C ILE A 241 -13.11 37.99 5.26
N PHE A 242 -13.44 37.69 6.50
CA PHE A 242 -14.15 38.68 7.37
C PHE A 242 -13.36 39.96 7.54
N TYR A 243 -12.04 39.87 7.75
CA TYR A 243 -11.19 41.00 7.96
C TYR A 243 -11.00 41.87 6.70
N PHE A 244 -10.74 41.22 5.54
CA PHE A 244 -10.37 41.92 4.32
C PHE A 244 -11.53 42.20 3.36
N LEU A 245 -12.59 41.37 3.34
CA LEU A 245 -13.64 41.39 2.32
C LEU A 245 -15.05 41.31 2.91
N LYS A 246 -15.35 42.18 3.89
CA LYS A 246 -16.62 42.19 4.66
C LYS A 246 -17.88 42.08 3.77
N ASN A 247 -17.93 42.79 2.64
CA ASN A 247 -19.10 42.84 1.74
C ASN A 247 -19.27 41.56 0.89
N ALA A 248 -18.23 40.74 0.70
CA ALA A 248 -18.27 39.51 -0.07
C ALA A 248 -18.25 38.26 0.82
N PHE A 249 -18.34 38.40 2.14
CA PHE A 249 -18.14 37.35 3.14
C PHE A 249 -18.97 36.09 2.84
N LEU A 250 -20.29 36.20 2.71
CA LEU A 250 -21.17 35.08 2.50
C LEU A 250 -20.92 34.39 1.13
N LEU A 251 -20.66 35.20 0.09
CA LEU A 251 -20.46 34.71 -1.27
C LEU A 251 -19.21 33.84 -1.38
N LEU A 252 -18.16 34.16 -0.62
CA LEU A 252 -16.88 33.45 -0.67
C LEU A 252 -16.80 32.28 0.33
N ILE A 253 -17.47 32.38 1.46
CA ILE A 253 -17.42 31.35 2.51
C ILE A 253 -18.28 30.14 2.16
N LEU A 254 -19.48 30.35 1.62
CA LEU A 254 -20.43 29.27 1.36
C LEU A 254 -19.87 28.19 0.43
N PRO A 255 -19.28 28.50 -0.75
CA PRO A 255 -18.68 27.48 -1.62
C PRO A 255 -17.55 26.70 -0.92
N PHE A 256 -16.72 27.40 -0.15
CA PHE A 256 -15.60 26.75 0.54
C PHE A 256 -16.07 25.83 1.68
N ALA A 257 -17.12 26.21 2.40
CA ALA A 257 -17.76 25.35 3.41
C ALA A 257 -18.35 24.09 2.77
N VAL A 258 -19.08 24.22 1.66
CA VAL A 258 -19.66 23.09 0.93
C VAL A 258 -18.57 22.14 0.47
N ILE A 259 -17.50 22.63 -0.14
CA ILE A 259 -16.36 21.81 -0.59
C ILE A 259 -15.73 21.02 0.57
N ASN A 260 -15.49 21.67 1.72
CA ASN A 260 -14.91 21.00 2.90
C ASN A 260 -15.83 19.88 3.41
N ILE A 261 -17.13 20.15 3.54
CA ILE A 261 -18.12 19.15 3.95
C ILE A 261 -18.13 17.97 2.98
N LEU A 262 -18.14 18.23 1.68
CA LEU A 262 -18.11 17.17 0.66
C LEU A 262 -16.85 16.32 0.73
N ILE A 263 -15.67 16.92 0.96
CA ILE A 263 -14.41 16.17 1.11
C ILE A 263 -14.50 15.27 2.33
N ILE A 264 -14.87 15.81 3.49
CA ILE A 264 -14.97 15.05 4.75
C ILE A 264 -15.97 13.90 4.57
N PHE A 265 -17.17 14.18 4.07
CA PHE A 265 -18.21 13.19 3.85
C PHE A 265 -17.76 12.07 2.90
N THR A 266 -17.12 12.43 1.78
CA THR A 266 -16.56 11.47 0.82
C THR A 266 -15.53 10.53 1.48
N LEU A 267 -14.63 11.08 2.29
CA LEU A 267 -13.62 10.28 2.99
C LEU A 267 -14.24 9.31 4.01
N PHE A 268 -15.29 9.73 4.72
CA PHE A 268 -16.00 8.86 5.65
C PHE A 268 -16.75 7.74 4.91
N ILE A 269 -17.48 8.04 3.83
CA ILE A 269 -18.16 7.02 3.01
C ILE A 269 -17.17 6.03 2.42
N LEU A 270 -16.07 6.52 1.82
CA LEU A 270 -15.03 5.64 1.26
C LEU A 270 -14.43 4.72 2.31
N TYR A 271 -14.20 5.26 3.52
CA TYR A 271 -13.71 4.46 4.62
C TYR A 271 -14.72 3.36 5.01
N GLU A 272 -15.97 3.70 5.32
CA GLU A 272 -17.01 2.75 5.73
C GLU A 272 -17.21 1.64 4.68
N LYS A 273 -17.33 2.01 3.40
CA LYS A 273 -17.50 1.05 2.30
C LYS A 273 -16.34 0.06 2.14
N ASN A 274 -15.13 0.42 2.56
CA ASN A 274 -13.94 -0.43 2.38
C ASN A 274 -13.50 -1.10 3.69
N SER A 275 -13.90 -0.58 4.86
CA SER A 275 -13.58 -1.15 6.17
C SER A 275 -14.59 -2.19 6.66
N SER A 276 -15.68 -2.36 5.95
CA SER A 276 -16.64 -3.47 6.09
C SER A 276 -16.26 -4.63 5.16
#